data_a8f2b171475eee84edfbd3d82a0af7c7
#
_entry.id   a8f2b171475eee84edfbd3d82a0af7c7
#
_cell.length_a   1.000
_cell.length_b   1.000
_cell.length_c   1.000
_cell.angle_alpha   90.00
_cell.angle_beta   90.00
_cell.angle_gamma   90.00
#
_symmetry.space_group_name_H-M   'P 1'
#
loop_
_entity.id
_entity.type
_entity.pdbx_description
1 polymer ?
#
loop_
_entity_poly.entity_id
_entity_poly.type
_entity_poly.pdbx_seq_one_letter_code
_entity_poly.pdbx_strand_id
1 'polypeptide(L)'
;SLYLKGTEYAILRSTDMLHWEITQQLTFETANECPDLRPISTPDGTEKWIFYTASSEYFIGDFDGFRFTNYSAGKRASYTELAYAGQTYNNAPDRIVLIQWLRTQNPERLYTGMLTLPRELELIKQDGEWILAQHPVHEWFDAKKAANTLFHAADTTSCQAELTSPAVGIDVSLGSTGKVSFSILGNVCAYDAATGIFTCADKATQLPAGLTELHLIADRGILELSAKQDTVIAYWELPDDRTCGTITVNADTPICAEAWTVR
;
A
#
# COMPACT_ATOMS: atom_id res chain seq x y z
N SER A 1 11.70 1.28 -19.71
CA SER A 1 11.76 -0.18 -19.51
C SER A 1 10.64 -0.88 -20.29
N LEU A 2 10.86 -2.11 -20.68
CA LEU A 2 9.92 -2.92 -21.44
C LEU A 2 9.88 -4.34 -20.85
N TYR A 3 8.69 -4.87 -20.65
CA TYR A 3 8.48 -6.29 -20.35
C TYR A 3 8.60 -7.13 -21.63
N LEU A 4 9.33 -8.23 -21.57
CA LEU A 4 9.49 -9.16 -22.68
C LEU A 4 8.59 -10.39 -22.50
N LYS A 5 8.88 -11.20 -21.49
CA LYS A 5 8.07 -12.38 -21.10
C LYS A 5 8.52 -12.91 -19.73
N GLY A 6 7.63 -13.58 -19.01
CA GLY A 6 7.95 -14.21 -17.72
C GLY A 6 8.60 -13.23 -16.75
N THR A 7 9.89 -13.37 -16.53
CA THR A 7 10.70 -12.52 -15.66
C THR A 7 11.74 -11.68 -16.40
N GLU A 8 11.62 -11.62 -17.72
CA GLU A 8 12.58 -10.97 -18.61
C GLU A 8 12.13 -9.56 -19.00
N TYR A 9 13.05 -8.61 -18.94
CA TYR A 9 12.84 -7.20 -19.26
C TYR A 9 13.95 -6.66 -20.16
N ALA A 10 13.69 -5.54 -20.80
CA ALA A 10 14.69 -4.78 -21.52
C ALA A 10 14.64 -3.29 -21.16
N ILE A 11 15.80 -2.66 -21.15
CA ILE A 11 15.93 -1.20 -21.19
C ILE A 11 16.22 -0.81 -22.62
N LEU A 12 15.41 0.11 -23.13
CA LEU A 12 15.51 0.61 -24.49
C LEU A 12 15.85 2.09 -24.46
N ARG A 13 16.60 2.52 -25.45
CA ARG A 13 16.95 3.91 -25.69
C ARG A 13 16.58 4.32 -27.12
N SER A 14 16.14 5.56 -27.26
CA SER A 14 15.94 6.21 -28.55
C SER A 14 16.33 7.69 -28.46
N THR A 15 16.78 8.26 -29.57
CA THR A 15 17.05 9.70 -29.71
C THR A 15 15.98 10.42 -30.53
N ASP A 16 15.10 9.68 -31.18
CA ASP A 16 14.08 10.21 -32.10
C ASP A 16 12.67 9.65 -31.86
N MET A 17 12.51 8.74 -30.87
CA MET A 17 11.27 8.04 -30.55
C MET A 17 10.74 7.09 -31.66
N LEU A 18 11.48 6.92 -32.73
CA LEU A 18 11.15 6.05 -33.87
C LEU A 18 12.05 4.83 -33.95
N HIS A 19 13.34 5.03 -33.67
CA HIS A 19 14.34 3.98 -33.69
C HIS A 19 14.82 3.69 -32.26
N TRP A 20 14.71 2.43 -31.86
CA TRP A 20 15.00 1.97 -30.51
C TRP A 20 16.11 0.92 -30.49
N GLU A 21 17.03 1.04 -29.58
CA GLU A 21 18.05 0.05 -29.29
C GLU A 21 17.91 -0.52 -27.89
N ILE A 22 18.17 -1.81 -27.72
CA ILE A 22 18.22 -2.44 -26.41
C ILE A 22 19.59 -2.16 -25.81
N THR A 23 19.62 -1.45 -24.69
CA THR A 23 20.86 -1.14 -23.95
C THR A 23 21.16 -2.17 -22.88
N GLN A 24 20.12 -2.84 -22.36
CA GLN A 24 20.26 -3.88 -21.35
C GLN A 24 19.08 -4.86 -21.41
N GLN A 25 19.38 -6.14 -21.20
CA GLN A 25 18.36 -7.15 -20.83
C GLN A 25 18.55 -7.48 -19.35
N LEU A 26 17.43 -7.66 -18.65
CA LEU A 26 17.34 -7.96 -17.21
C LEU A 26 16.46 -9.18 -17.01
N THR A 27 16.82 -9.99 -16.02
CA THR A 27 15.98 -11.10 -15.55
C THR A 27 15.92 -11.04 -14.03
N PHE A 28 14.71 -11.03 -13.47
CA PHE A 28 14.49 -11.11 -12.04
C PHE A 28 13.86 -12.46 -11.69
N GLU A 29 14.05 -12.94 -10.44
CA GLU A 29 13.61 -14.30 -10.10
C GLU A 29 12.08 -14.47 -10.06
N THR A 30 11.36 -13.45 -9.61
CA THR A 30 9.94 -13.53 -9.28
C THR A 30 9.08 -12.44 -9.93
N ALA A 31 9.68 -11.39 -10.46
CA ALA A 31 8.99 -10.23 -11.01
C ALA A 31 8.35 -10.55 -12.38
N ASN A 32 7.22 -9.89 -12.67
CA ASN A 32 6.53 -10.00 -13.96
C ASN A 32 5.89 -8.68 -14.37
N GLU A 33 5.66 -8.52 -15.67
CA GLU A 33 4.89 -7.45 -16.33
C GLU A 33 5.10 -6.00 -15.82
N CYS A 34 4.52 -5.05 -16.51
CA CYS A 34 4.35 -3.63 -16.19
C CYS A 34 5.56 -2.97 -15.48
N PRO A 35 6.78 -2.98 -16.07
CA PRO A 35 7.94 -2.38 -15.44
C PRO A 35 7.80 -0.86 -15.37
N ASP A 36 8.06 -0.28 -14.21
CA ASP A 36 8.20 1.16 -14.00
C ASP A 36 9.58 1.44 -13.40
N LEU A 37 10.40 2.22 -14.10
CA LEU A 37 11.76 2.57 -13.70
C LEU A 37 11.83 4.07 -13.43
N ARG A 38 12.03 4.46 -12.16
CA ARG A 38 11.97 5.85 -11.70
C ARG A 38 13.16 6.24 -10.83
N PRO A 39 13.69 7.46 -11.01
CA PRO A 39 14.62 8.04 -10.04
C PRO A 39 13.87 8.36 -8.74
N ILE A 40 14.55 8.18 -7.61
CA ILE A 40 14.05 8.53 -6.29
C ILE A 40 15.20 9.07 -5.44
N SER A 41 15.00 10.22 -4.82
CA SER A 41 15.98 10.79 -3.91
C SER A 41 15.91 10.10 -2.55
N THR A 42 17.08 9.83 -1.97
CA THR A 42 17.17 9.36 -0.59
C THR A 42 17.25 10.56 0.37
N PRO A 43 16.94 10.40 1.67
CA PRO A 43 17.03 11.48 2.66
C PRO A 43 18.43 12.09 2.80
N ASP A 44 19.49 11.36 2.44
CA ASP A 44 20.87 11.89 2.43
C ASP A 44 21.24 12.63 1.13
N GLY A 45 20.29 12.80 0.21
CA GLY A 45 20.45 13.51 -1.06
C GLY A 45 21.08 12.66 -2.18
N THR A 46 21.32 11.38 -1.96
CA THR A 46 21.77 10.47 -3.01
C THR A 46 20.59 10.10 -3.91
N GLU A 47 20.77 10.09 -5.22
CA GLU A 47 19.79 9.56 -6.14
C GLU A 47 19.93 8.03 -6.23
N LYS A 48 18.81 7.33 -6.11
CA LYS A 48 18.62 5.92 -6.44
C LYS A 48 17.54 5.75 -7.49
N TRP A 49 17.39 4.54 -7.98
CA TRP A 49 16.34 4.20 -8.93
C TRP A 49 15.55 3.02 -8.41
N ILE A 50 14.24 3.08 -8.58
CA ILE A 50 13.33 1.98 -8.29
C ILE A 50 12.91 1.35 -9.61
N PHE A 51 13.06 0.04 -9.70
CA PHE A 51 12.42 -0.78 -10.71
C PHE A 51 11.23 -1.48 -10.05
N TYR A 52 10.02 -1.07 -10.41
CA TYR A 52 8.76 -1.58 -9.86
C TYR A 52 8.09 -2.48 -10.89
N THR A 53 7.41 -3.55 -10.45
CA THR A 53 6.79 -4.55 -11.31
C THR A 53 5.31 -4.75 -11.01
N ALA A 54 4.60 -5.40 -11.93
CA ALA A 54 3.14 -5.59 -11.80
C ALA A 54 2.71 -6.29 -10.52
N SER A 55 3.49 -7.28 -10.05
CA SER A 55 3.18 -8.05 -8.84
C SER A 55 3.52 -7.35 -7.53
N SER A 56 3.72 -6.02 -7.56
CA SER A 56 4.10 -5.23 -6.38
C SER A 56 5.42 -5.70 -5.77
N GLU A 57 6.39 -6.00 -6.63
CA GLU A 57 7.78 -6.25 -6.26
C GLU A 57 8.64 -5.09 -6.76
N TYR A 58 9.64 -4.70 -6.01
CA TYR A 58 10.54 -3.62 -6.38
C TYR A 58 12.00 -3.93 -6.09
N PHE A 59 12.87 -3.28 -6.86
CA PHE A 59 14.32 -3.37 -6.76
C PHE A 59 14.88 -1.95 -6.67
N ILE A 60 15.83 -1.72 -5.77
CA ILE A 60 16.49 -0.41 -5.61
C ILE A 60 17.90 -0.54 -6.12
N GLY A 61 18.31 0.31 -7.04
CA GLY A 61 19.61 0.26 -7.67
C GLY A 61 20.09 1.60 -8.18
N ASP A 62 21.07 1.54 -9.09
CA ASP A 62 21.66 2.68 -9.77
C ASP A 62 21.30 2.62 -11.26
N PHE A 63 21.10 3.77 -11.91
CA PHE A 63 20.85 3.85 -13.35
C PHE A 63 21.65 4.97 -13.97
N ASP A 64 22.43 4.65 -15.00
CA ASP A 64 23.31 5.59 -15.70
C ASP A 64 22.71 6.18 -16.97
N GLY A 65 21.43 5.96 -17.22
CA GLY A 65 20.73 6.31 -18.46
C GLY A 65 20.72 5.19 -19.51
N PHE A 66 21.46 4.12 -19.27
CA PHE A 66 21.59 2.97 -20.17
C PHE A 66 21.37 1.64 -19.47
N ARG A 67 21.82 1.53 -18.21
CA ARG A 67 21.87 0.27 -17.47
C ARG A 67 21.40 0.47 -16.04
N PHE A 68 20.54 -0.44 -15.59
CA PHE A 68 20.16 -0.59 -14.19
C PHE A 68 21.09 -1.60 -13.54
N THR A 69 21.85 -1.17 -12.53
CA THR A 69 22.95 -1.93 -11.91
C THR A 69 22.93 -1.80 -10.39
N ASN A 70 23.75 -2.59 -9.71
CA ASN A 70 23.90 -2.56 -8.24
C ASN A 70 22.57 -2.63 -7.51
N TYR A 71 21.60 -3.35 -8.06
CA TYR A 71 20.28 -3.42 -7.47
C TYR A 71 20.17 -4.46 -6.35
N SER A 72 19.28 -4.18 -5.40
CA SER A 72 18.95 -5.06 -4.29
C SER A 72 18.31 -6.36 -4.78
N ALA A 73 18.21 -7.35 -3.91
CA ALA A 73 17.23 -8.42 -4.10
C ALA A 73 15.81 -7.84 -4.19
N GLY A 74 14.90 -8.57 -4.81
CA GLY A 74 13.50 -8.20 -4.90
C GLY A 74 12.87 -8.02 -3.51
N LYS A 75 12.16 -6.91 -3.32
CA LYS A 75 11.46 -6.58 -2.08
C LYS A 75 9.97 -6.45 -2.36
N ARG A 76 9.17 -6.82 -1.37
CA ARG A 76 7.71 -6.76 -1.47
C ARG A 76 7.20 -5.35 -1.19
N ALA A 77 6.38 -4.80 -2.09
CA ALA A 77 5.67 -3.54 -1.91
C ALA A 77 4.24 -3.72 -1.37
N SER A 78 3.68 -4.94 -1.46
CA SER A 78 2.36 -5.30 -0.89
C SER A 78 2.43 -6.68 -0.23
N TYR A 79 1.76 -6.85 0.91
CA TYR A 79 1.65 -8.13 1.62
C TYR A 79 0.49 -9.00 1.13
N THR A 80 -0.30 -8.48 0.19
CA THR A 80 -1.39 -9.21 -0.47
C THR A 80 -1.21 -9.14 -1.99
N GLU A 81 -1.88 -10.04 -2.71
CA GLU A 81 -1.80 -10.14 -4.17
C GLU A 81 -2.91 -9.35 -4.89
N LEU A 82 -3.75 -8.61 -4.16
CA LEU A 82 -4.89 -7.90 -4.74
C LEU A 82 -4.43 -6.74 -5.63
N ALA A 83 -3.40 -5.99 -5.19
CA ALA A 83 -2.82 -4.88 -5.94
C ALA A 83 -1.91 -5.39 -7.05
N TYR A 84 -2.07 -4.85 -8.26
CA TYR A 84 -1.37 -5.28 -9.45
C TYR A 84 -1.14 -4.11 -10.42
N ALA A 85 -0.20 -4.28 -11.37
CA ALA A 85 0.06 -3.37 -12.47
C ALA A 85 0.27 -1.90 -12.04
N GLY A 86 1.00 -1.72 -10.91
CA GLY A 86 1.30 -0.39 -10.37
C GLY A 86 2.11 0.44 -11.36
N GLN A 87 1.73 1.73 -11.51
CA GLN A 87 2.46 2.70 -12.32
C GLN A 87 2.54 4.02 -11.59
N THR A 88 3.65 4.73 -11.76
CA THR A 88 3.81 6.06 -11.23
C THR A 88 3.32 7.13 -12.20
N TYR A 89 2.80 8.24 -11.67
CA TYR A 89 2.36 9.36 -12.50
C TYR A 89 3.55 10.03 -13.18
N ASN A 90 3.36 10.36 -14.46
CA ASN A 90 4.25 11.27 -15.17
C ASN A 90 3.90 12.73 -14.83
N ASN A 91 4.87 13.64 -15.00
CA ASN A 91 4.68 15.08 -14.77
C ASN A 91 4.22 15.47 -13.36
N ALA A 92 4.68 14.73 -12.35
CA ALA A 92 4.60 15.10 -10.95
C ALA A 92 6.03 15.45 -10.46
N PRO A 93 6.54 16.67 -10.76
CA PRO A 93 7.98 16.96 -10.65
C PRO A 93 8.51 16.92 -9.21
N ASP A 94 7.66 17.17 -8.24
CA ASP A 94 8.07 17.32 -6.84
C ASP A 94 7.85 16.05 -6.01
N ARG A 95 7.25 15.01 -6.61
CA ARG A 95 6.89 13.76 -5.92
C ARG A 95 6.71 12.59 -6.87
N ILE A 96 6.86 11.39 -6.36
CA ILE A 96 6.57 10.15 -7.10
C ILE A 96 5.28 9.58 -6.53
N VAL A 97 4.23 9.54 -7.32
CA VAL A 97 2.91 9.04 -6.91
C VAL A 97 2.61 7.74 -7.63
N LEU A 98 2.47 6.66 -6.87
CA LEU A 98 2.09 5.34 -7.35
C LEU A 98 0.57 5.16 -7.25
N ILE A 99 -0.03 4.54 -8.27
CA ILE A 99 -1.39 4.01 -8.24
C ILE A 99 -1.38 2.58 -8.77
N GLN A 100 -2.21 1.70 -8.20
CA GLN A 100 -2.27 0.29 -8.58
C GLN A 100 -3.71 -0.14 -8.86
N TRP A 101 -3.87 -1.11 -9.71
CA TRP A 101 -5.14 -1.78 -9.94
C TRP A 101 -5.39 -2.83 -8.86
N LEU A 102 -6.50 -2.71 -8.16
CA LEU A 102 -7.01 -3.73 -7.25
C LEU A 102 -7.90 -4.70 -8.05
N ARG A 103 -7.48 -5.96 -8.15
CA ARG A 103 -8.14 -7.00 -8.95
C ARG A 103 -9.37 -7.57 -8.23
N THR A 104 -10.29 -6.69 -7.84
CA THR A 104 -11.54 -7.08 -7.18
C THR A 104 -12.49 -7.76 -8.15
N GLN A 105 -13.30 -8.68 -7.66
CA GLN A 105 -14.30 -9.39 -8.46
C GLN A 105 -15.61 -8.61 -8.57
N ASN A 106 -16.04 -7.97 -7.49
CA ASN A 106 -17.24 -7.12 -7.41
C ASN A 106 -18.47 -7.67 -8.17
N PRO A 107 -18.92 -8.92 -7.95
CA PRO A 107 -19.88 -9.59 -8.81
C PRO A 107 -21.26 -8.88 -8.85
N GLU A 108 -21.61 -8.12 -7.84
CA GLU A 108 -22.87 -7.38 -7.73
C GLU A 108 -22.81 -5.96 -8.30
N ARG A 109 -21.66 -5.55 -8.88
CA ARG A 109 -21.46 -4.19 -9.40
C ARG A 109 -21.42 -4.15 -10.91
N LEU A 110 -21.69 -2.97 -11.48
CA LEU A 110 -21.58 -2.72 -12.92
C LEU A 110 -20.14 -2.61 -13.42
N TYR A 111 -19.15 -2.71 -12.53
CA TYR A 111 -17.72 -2.66 -12.85
C TYR A 111 -16.98 -3.71 -12.02
N THR A 112 -15.82 -4.11 -12.53
CA THR A 112 -14.85 -4.95 -11.82
C THR A 112 -13.51 -4.21 -11.73
N GLY A 113 -12.77 -4.49 -10.66
CA GLY A 113 -11.53 -3.80 -10.35
C GLY A 113 -11.76 -2.41 -9.75
N MET A 114 -10.79 -1.98 -8.97
CA MET A 114 -10.71 -0.64 -8.37
C MET A 114 -9.28 -0.13 -8.46
N LEU A 115 -9.03 1.10 -8.05
CA LEU A 115 -7.69 1.64 -7.88
C LEU A 115 -7.40 1.80 -6.39
N THR A 116 -6.12 1.67 -6.01
CA THR A 116 -5.67 2.00 -4.66
C THR A 116 -5.81 3.49 -4.40
N LEU A 117 -5.79 3.88 -3.13
CA LEU A 117 -5.43 5.26 -2.79
C LEU A 117 -4.08 5.58 -3.44
N PRO A 118 -3.93 6.75 -4.10
CA PRO A 118 -2.62 7.18 -4.59
C PRO A 118 -1.62 7.32 -3.43
N ARG A 119 -0.37 6.85 -3.65
CA ARG A 119 0.66 6.83 -2.61
C ARG A 119 1.93 7.52 -3.07
N GLU A 120 2.46 8.42 -2.25
CA GLU A 120 3.76 9.04 -2.45
C GLU A 120 4.85 8.08 -2.02
N LEU A 121 5.85 7.89 -2.88
CA LEU A 121 6.96 6.99 -2.66
C LEU A 121 8.14 7.73 -2.04
N GLU A 122 8.69 7.15 -0.98
CA GLU A 122 9.91 7.61 -0.32
C GLU A 122 10.83 6.42 -0.04
N LEU A 123 12.16 6.64 -0.07
CA LEU A 123 13.13 5.67 0.45
C LEU A 123 13.48 6.03 1.88
N ILE A 124 13.23 5.11 2.80
CA ILE A 124 13.65 5.23 4.19
C ILE A 124 14.68 4.16 4.54
N LYS A 125 15.48 4.40 5.56
CA LYS A 125 16.52 3.45 5.99
C LYS A 125 16.02 2.64 7.18
N GLN A 126 15.95 1.32 7.02
CA GLN A 126 15.62 0.39 8.09
C GLN A 126 16.73 -0.69 8.15
N ASP A 127 17.28 -0.94 9.32
CA ASP A 127 18.34 -1.92 9.56
C ASP A 127 19.55 -1.80 8.59
N GLY A 128 19.85 -0.57 8.18
CA GLY A 128 20.94 -0.26 7.26
C GLY A 128 20.61 -0.38 5.77
N GLU A 129 19.44 -0.88 5.42
CA GLU A 129 18.97 -1.03 4.04
C GLU A 129 17.95 0.05 3.65
N TRP A 130 17.91 0.39 2.36
CA TRP A 130 16.86 1.21 1.78
C TRP A 130 15.59 0.39 1.57
N ILE A 131 14.48 0.90 2.08
CA ILE A 131 13.14 0.30 1.97
C ILE A 131 12.19 1.34 1.39
N LEU A 132 11.27 0.91 0.54
CA LEU A 132 10.23 1.76 -0.03
C LEU A 132 9.11 1.97 0.98
N ALA A 133 8.89 3.21 1.38
CA ALA A 133 7.69 3.65 2.06
C ALA A 133 6.68 4.17 1.02
N GLN A 134 5.39 3.95 1.27
CA GLN A 134 4.29 4.28 0.37
C GLN A 134 3.24 5.08 1.15
N HIS A 135 3.53 6.36 1.38
CA HIS A 135 2.66 7.24 2.16
C HIS A 135 1.37 7.55 1.39
N PRO A 136 0.22 7.63 2.03
CA PRO A 136 -0.94 8.27 1.42
C PRO A 136 -0.54 9.66 0.89
N VAL A 137 -1.03 10.05 -0.28
CA VAL A 137 -0.76 11.40 -0.83
C VAL A 137 -1.16 12.48 0.17
N HIS A 138 -0.46 13.61 0.17
CA HIS A 138 -0.73 14.68 1.14
C HIS A 138 -2.17 15.20 1.07
N GLU A 139 -2.82 15.14 -0.08
CA GLU A 139 -4.24 15.48 -0.23
C GLU A 139 -5.16 14.60 0.65
N TRP A 140 -4.76 13.37 0.94
CA TRP A 140 -5.47 12.50 1.89
C TRP A 140 -5.46 13.09 3.30
N PHE A 141 -4.32 13.59 3.77
CA PHE A 141 -4.21 14.22 5.09
C PHE A 141 -4.98 15.55 5.16
N ASP A 142 -5.08 16.29 4.06
CA ASP A 142 -5.94 17.47 4.01
C ASP A 142 -7.43 17.10 4.03
N ALA A 143 -7.82 16.03 3.35
CA ALA A 143 -9.16 15.47 3.46
C ALA A 143 -9.45 14.98 4.88
N LYS A 144 -8.49 14.33 5.56
CA LYS A 144 -8.62 13.94 6.97
C LYS A 144 -8.86 15.15 7.88
N LYS A 145 -8.13 16.25 7.71
CA LYS A 145 -8.32 17.48 8.51
C LYS A 145 -9.73 18.08 8.33
N ALA A 146 -10.32 17.92 7.15
CA ALA A 146 -11.67 18.38 6.84
C ALA A 146 -12.77 17.35 7.16
N ALA A 147 -12.38 16.15 7.59
CA ALA A 147 -13.28 15.03 7.87
C ALA A 147 -14.08 15.22 9.17
N ASN A 148 -15.15 14.43 9.31
CA ASN A 148 -15.85 14.34 10.59
C ASN A 148 -15.20 13.22 11.43
N THR A 149 -14.67 13.58 12.60
CA THR A 149 -14.24 12.58 13.58
C THR A 149 -15.45 11.82 14.10
N LEU A 150 -15.39 10.50 14.04
CA LEU A 150 -16.42 9.60 14.57
C LEU A 150 -16.15 9.29 16.04
N PHE A 151 -14.91 8.96 16.37
CA PHE A 151 -14.42 8.84 17.73
C PHE A 151 -12.91 9.15 17.77
N HIS A 152 -12.47 9.58 18.94
CA HIS A 152 -11.07 9.64 19.35
C HIS A 152 -11.01 9.16 20.78
N ALA A 153 -10.38 8.02 21.02
CA ALA A 153 -10.35 7.36 22.32
C ALA A 153 -8.92 6.95 22.67
N ALA A 154 -8.54 7.17 23.91
CA ALA A 154 -7.26 6.74 24.47
C ALA A 154 -7.50 5.85 25.67
N ASP A 155 -6.59 4.91 25.91
CA ASP A 155 -6.63 3.97 27.04
C ASP A 155 -7.97 3.22 27.14
N THR A 156 -8.43 2.70 26.02
CA THR A 156 -9.70 1.96 25.91
C THR A 156 -9.50 0.59 25.29
N THR A 157 -10.39 -0.34 25.59
CA THR A 157 -10.46 -1.66 24.94
C THR A 157 -11.59 -1.77 23.94
N SER A 158 -12.46 -0.74 23.85
CA SER A 158 -13.58 -0.76 22.90
C SER A 158 -14.02 0.66 22.54
N CYS A 159 -14.29 0.89 21.27
CA CYS A 159 -14.95 2.09 20.78
C CYS A 159 -15.84 1.75 19.56
N GLN A 160 -16.89 2.54 19.38
CA GLN A 160 -17.84 2.35 18.29
C GLN A 160 -18.46 3.68 17.85
N ALA A 161 -18.92 3.72 16.60
CA ALA A 161 -19.71 4.83 16.06
C ALA A 161 -20.60 4.36 14.91
N GLU A 162 -21.64 5.15 14.63
CA GLU A 162 -22.45 4.99 13.42
C GLU A 162 -21.76 5.66 12.23
N LEU A 163 -21.69 4.92 11.13
CA LEU A 163 -21.10 5.34 9.88
C LEU A 163 -22.19 5.57 8.83
N THR A 164 -22.23 6.76 8.27
CA THR A 164 -23.19 7.18 7.24
C THR A 164 -22.53 7.43 5.88
N SER A 165 -21.27 7.06 5.74
CA SER A 165 -20.46 7.21 4.54
C SER A 165 -19.80 5.87 4.19
N PRO A 166 -19.62 5.52 2.92
CA PRO A 166 -18.89 4.31 2.54
C PRO A 166 -17.37 4.39 2.80
N ALA A 167 -16.84 5.59 3.05
CA ALA A 167 -15.42 5.83 3.24
C ALA A 167 -15.11 6.18 4.71
N VAL A 168 -14.23 5.41 5.33
CA VAL A 168 -13.78 5.61 6.71
C VAL A 168 -12.29 5.35 6.83
N GLY A 169 -11.61 6.22 7.56
CA GLY A 169 -10.25 6.00 8.03
C GLY A 169 -10.27 5.61 9.51
N ILE A 170 -9.37 4.71 9.91
CA ILE A 170 -9.19 4.24 11.28
C ILE A 170 -7.70 4.18 11.57
N ASP A 171 -7.25 4.91 12.60
CA ASP A 171 -5.90 4.80 13.14
C ASP A 171 -5.96 4.10 14.49
N VAL A 172 -5.08 3.13 14.72
CA VAL A 172 -4.97 2.41 15.99
C VAL A 172 -3.52 2.30 16.42
N SER A 173 -3.25 2.66 17.67
CA SER A 173 -1.99 2.35 18.34
C SER A 173 -2.26 1.28 19.42
N LEU A 174 -1.46 0.20 19.39
CA LEU A 174 -1.63 -0.97 20.26
C LEU A 174 -0.27 -1.46 20.78
N GLY A 175 -0.32 -2.32 21.80
CA GLY A 175 0.90 -3.00 22.31
C GLY A 175 1.45 -4.02 21.31
N SER A 176 2.76 -4.27 21.33
CA SER A 176 3.46 -5.16 20.39
C SER A 176 3.03 -6.64 20.47
N THR A 177 2.24 -7.02 21.44
CA THR A 177 1.67 -8.37 21.60
C THR A 177 0.14 -8.35 21.71
N GLY A 178 -0.49 -7.18 21.58
CA GLY A 178 -1.94 -6.99 21.69
C GLY A 178 -2.69 -7.55 20.46
N LYS A 179 -3.98 -7.78 20.67
CA LYS A 179 -4.91 -8.14 19.59
C LYS A 179 -5.95 -7.06 19.42
N VAL A 180 -6.23 -6.70 18.19
CA VAL A 180 -7.28 -5.75 17.85
C VAL A 180 -8.18 -6.34 16.78
N SER A 181 -9.48 -6.11 16.91
CA SER A 181 -10.48 -6.50 15.93
C SER A 181 -11.33 -5.30 15.51
N PHE A 182 -11.73 -5.34 14.26
CA PHE A 182 -12.51 -4.30 13.61
C PHE A 182 -13.80 -4.92 13.05
N SER A 183 -14.93 -4.30 13.30
CA SER A 183 -16.15 -4.53 12.51
C SER A 183 -16.43 -3.27 11.73
N ILE A 184 -16.32 -3.35 10.40
CA ILE A 184 -16.45 -2.21 9.51
C ILE A 184 -17.55 -2.53 8.51
N LEU A 185 -18.70 -1.87 8.64
CA LEU A 185 -19.85 -2.07 7.74
C LEU A 185 -20.20 -3.56 7.54
N GLY A 186 -20.20 -4.35 8.63
CA GLY A 186 -20.53 -5.78 8.60
C GLY A 186 -19.34 -6.71 8.32
N ASN A 187 -18.20 -6.17 7.88
CA ASN A 187 -17.00 -6.97 7.67
C ASN A 187 -16.18 -7.06 8.95
N VAL A 188 -15.69 -8.25 9.28
CA VAL A 188 -14.86 -8.48 10.48
C VAL A 188 -13.42 -8.71 10.06
N CYS A 189 -12.52 -7.91 10.64
CA CYS A 189 -11.08 -8.04 10.46
C CYS A 189 -10.41 -8.06 11.83
N ALA A 190 -9.24 -8.67 11.96
CA ALA A 190 -8.49 -8.67 13.21
C ALA A 190 -6.98 -8.79 12.94
N TYR A 191 -6.19 -8.18 13.81
CA TYR A 191 -4.74 -8.30 13.83
C TYR A 191 -4.27 -8.83 15.18
N ASP A 192 -3.41 -9.83 15.16
CA ASP A 192 -2.69 -10.36 16.31
C ASP A 192 -1.23 -9.92 16.22
N ALA A 193 -0.82 -8.95 17.03
CA ALA A 193 0.52 -8.41 16.98
C ALA A 193 1.60 -9.42 17.40
N ALA A 194 1.28 -10.37 18.27
CA ALA A 194 2.23 -11.39 18.69
C ALA A 194 2.62 -12.35 17.56
N THR A 195 1.69 -12.64 16.67
CA THR A 195 1.90 -13.59 15.56
C THR A 195 2.10 -12.90 14.21
N GLY A 196 1.66 -11.65 14.06
CA GLY A 196 1.61 -10.91 12.81
C GLY A 196 0.46 -11.34 11.90
N ILE A 197 -0.46 -12.17 12.35
CA ILE A 197 -1.58 -12.62 11.51
C ILE A 197 -2.66 -11.54 11.47
N PHE A 198 -2.97 -11.09 10.25
CA PHE A 198 -4.14 -10.28 9.95
C PHE A 198 -5.19 -11.12 9.26
N THR A 199 -6.39 -11.15 9.82
CA THR A 199 -7.55 -11.81 9.21
C THR A 199 -8.54 -10.77 8.69
N CYS A 200 -9.11 -10.99 7.52
CA CYS A 200 -10.17 -10.16 6.97
C CYS A 200 -11.14 -11.06 6.19
N ALA A 201 -12.39 -11.06 6.58
CA ALA A 201 -13.39 -12.02 6.13
C ALA A 201 -12.88 -13.47 6.34
N ASP A 202 -12.72 -14.23 5.28
CA ASP A 202 -12.25 -15.63 5.28
C ASP A 202 -10.74 -15.79 4.98
N LYS A 203 -10.01 -14.66 4.85
CA LYS A 203 -8.59 -14.66 4.47
C LYS A 203 -7.69 -14.34 5.65
N ALA A 204 -6.62 -15.09 5.79
CA ALA A 204 -5.52 -14.78 6.71
C ALA A 204 -4.29 -14.36 5.91
N THR A 205 -3.64 -13.30 6.35
CA THR A 205 -2.43 -12.73 5.74
C THR A 205 -1.34 -12.63 6.79
N GLN A 206 -0.14 -13.09 6.47
CA GLN A 206 1.02 -12.91 7.34
C GLN A 206 1.62 -11.52 7.09
N LEU A 207 1.46 -10.64 8.06
CA LEU A 207 2.17 -9.36 8.19
C LEU A 207 3.36 -9.52 9.14
N PRO A 208 4.25 -8.54 9.26
CA PRO A 208 5.24 -8.51 10.33
C PRO A 208 4.58 -8.59 11.71
N ALA A 209 5.16 -9.36 12.60
CA ALA A 209 4.75 -9.36 14.01
C ALA A 209 5.21 -8.07 14.70
N GLY A 210 4.53 -7.71 15.80
CA GLY A 210 4.91 -6.56 16.63
C GLY A 210 4.57 -5.20 16.03
N LEU A 211 3.70 -5.09 15.01
CA LEU A 211 3.20 -3.80 14.57
C LEU A 211 2.41 -3.14 15.69
N THR A 212 2.77 -1.92 16.03
CA THR A 212 2.17 -1.13 17.11
C THR A 212 1.26 -0.01 16.61
N GLU A 213 1.26 0.23 15.32
CA GLU A 213 0.43 1.23 14.66
C GLU A 213 -0.17 0.62 13.39
N LEU A 214 -1.47 0.78 13.22
CA LEU A 214 -2.21 0.36 12.04
C LEU A 214 -3.03 1.54 11.54
N HIS A 215 -2.91 1.83 10.25
CA HIS A 215 -3.73 2.81 9.53
C HIS A 215 -4.58 2.06 8.53
N LEU A 216 -5.89 2.09 8.71
CA LEU A 216 -6.84 1.42 7.84
C LEU A 216 -7.70 2.45 7.11
N ILE A 217 -7.96 2.16 5.85
CA ILE A 217 -8.91 2.91 5.03
C ILE A 217 -9.86 1.89 4.42
N ALA A 218 -11.14 2.00 4.76
CA ALA A 218 -12.17 1.22 4.10
C ALA A 218 -12.97 2.14 3.17
N ASP A 219 -13.11 1.76 1.92
CA ASP A 219 -13.91 2.48 0.94
C ASP A 219 -14.51 1.49 -0.08
N ARG A 220 -15.83 1.53 -0.22
CA ARG A 220 -16.59 0.81 -1.25
C ARG A 220 -16.17 -0.63 -1.47
N GLY A 221 -16.08 -1.41 -0.38
CA GLY A 221 -15.75 -2.84 -0.44
C GLY A 221 -14.26 -3.14 -0.58
N ILE A 222 -13.39 -2.15 -0.29
CA ILE A 222 -11.96 -2.34 -0.15
C ILE A 222 -11.52 -1.98 1.25
N LEU A 223 -10.58 -2.73 1.80
CA LEU A 223 -9.80 -2.36 2.96
C LEU A 223 -8.34 -2.23 2.54
N GLU A 224 -7.77 -1.05 2.76
CA GLU A 224 -6.33 -0.78 2.67
C GLU A 224 -5.75 -0.69 4.07
N LEU A 225 -4.60 -1.30 4.30
CA LEU A 225 -3.83 -1.18 5.53
C LEU A 225 -2.44 -0.65 5.21
N SER A 226 -1.98 0.31 6.02
CA SER A 226 -0.58 0.68 6.11
C SER A 226 -0.09 0.65 7.56
N ALA A 227 1.19 0.34 7.75
CA ALA A 227 1.84 0.25 9.05
C ALA A 227 3.36 0.43 8.92
N LYS A 228 4.04 0.57 10.05
CA LYS A 228 5.50 0.63 10.14
C LYS A 228 6.07 1.70 9.19
N GLN A 229 5.64 2.96 9.40
CA GLN A 229 6.03 4.08 8.53
C GLN A 229 5.69 3.82 7.05
N ASP A 230 4.51 3.24 6.80
CA ASP A 230 3.99 2.92 5.46
C ASP A 230 4.89 2.01 4.59
N THR A 231 5.75 1.20 5.24
CA THR A 231 6.53 0.13 4.57
C THR A 231 5.80 -1.21 4.53
N VAL A 232 4.74 -1.36 5.31
CA VAL A 232 3.84 -2.52 5.34
C VAL A 232 2.51 -2.10 4.74
N ILE A 233 2.21 -2.57 3.54
CA ILE A 233 0.99 -2.25 2.80
C ILE A 233 0.26 -3.53 2.47
N ALA A 234 -1.06 -3.55 2.65
CA ALA A 234 -1.89 -4.69 2.30
C ALA A 234 -3.31 -4.26 1.91
N TYR A 235 -3.99 -5.07 1.10
CA TYR A 235 -5.29 -4.77 0.51
C TYR A 235 -6.20 -5.99 0.56
N TRP A 236 -7.47 -5.80 0.92
CA TRP A 236 -8.48 -6.85 0.89
C TRP A 236 -9.76 -6.36 0.24
N GLU A 237 -10.41 -7.24 -0.50
CA GLU A 237 -11.79 -7.05 -0.92
C GLU A 237 -12.71 -7.44 0.25
N LEU A 238 -13.61 -6.55 0.60
CA LEU A 238 -14.61 -6.74 1.63
C LEU A 238 -15.89 -7.32 1.01
N PRO A 239 -16.38 -8.47 1.49
CA PRO A 239 -17.56 -9.11 0.91
C PRO A 239 -18.85 -8.30 1.12
N ASP A 240 -18.96 -7.56 2.22
CA ASP A 240 -20.09 -6.67 2.47
C ASP A 240 -19.71 -5.23 2.11
N ASP A 241 -20.36 -4.67 1.10
CA ASP A 241 -20.08 -3.34 0.54
C ASP A 241 -21.13 -2.29 0.89
N ARG A 242 -21.91 -2.54 1.96
CA ARG A 242 -22.91 -1.57 2.43
C ARG A 242 -22.26 -0.21 2.70
N THR A 243 -23.04 0.86 2.55
CA THR A 243 -22.53 2.24 2.63
C THR A 243 -22.84 2.93 3.96
N CYS A 244 -23.51 2.23 4.86
CA CYS A 244 -23.83 2.73 6.21
C CYS A 244 -23.94 1.57 7.19
N GLY A 245 -23.77 1.84 8.47
CA GLY A 245 -23.83 0.87 9.56
C GLY A 245 -22.92 1.24 10.70
N THR A 246 -22.63 0.28 11.57
CA THR A 246 -21.79 0.51 12.73
C THR A 246 -20.34 0.15 12.42
N ILE A 247 -19.42 0.94 12.95
CA ILE A 247 -18.00 0.60 13.05
C ILE A 247 -17.66 0.35 14.51
N THR A 248 -16.95 -0.75 14.78
CA THR A 248 -16.42 -1.04 16.12
C THR A 248 -14.94 -1.39 16.05
N VAL A 249 -14.19 -1.00 17.09
CA VAL A 249 -12.81 -1.42 17.33
C VAL A 249 -12.76 -2.00 18.73
N ASN A 250 -12.29 -3.25 18.85
CA ASN A 250 -12.12 -3.92 20.14
C ASN A 250 -10.71 -4.48 20.26
N ALA A 251 -10.15 -4.44 21.46
CA ALA A 251 -8.81 -4.94 21.75
C ALA A 251 -8.78 -5.70 23.08
N ASP A 252 -7.81 -6.60 23.25
CA ASP A 252 -7.58 -7.35 24.49
C ASP A 252 -6.76 -6.56 25.51
N THR A 253 -6.10 -5.51 25.09
CA THR A 253 -5.32 -4.56 25.90
C THR A 253 -5.71 -3.13 25.53
N PRO A 254 -5.47 -2.14 26.43
CA PRO A 254 -5.77 -0.75 26.13
C PRO A 254 -5.06 -0.26 24.86
N ILE A 255 -5.80 0.45 24.03
CA ILE A 255 -5.37 1.05 22.76
C ILE A 255 -5.67 2.54 22.72
N CYS A 256 -5.01 3.25 21.80
CA CYS A 256 -5.51 4.53 21.29
C CYS A 256 -6.12 4.28 19.90
N ALA A 257 -7.32 4.78 19.69
CA ALA A 257 -8.01 4.63 18.40
C ALA A 257 -8.71 5.93 17.97
N GLU A 258 -8.61 6.25 16.70
CA GLU A 258 -9.32 7.34 16.06
C GLU A 258 -10.01 6.82 14.80
N ALA A 259 -11.22 7.29 14.54
CA ALA A 259 -11.89 7.06 13.26
C ALA A 259 -12.55 8.34 12.75
N TRP A 260 -12.59 8.47 11.41
CA TRP A 260 -13.16 9.64 10.71
C TRP A 260 -13.78 9.23 9.39
N THR A 261 -14.75 10.00 8.92
CA THR A 261 -15.30 9.85 7.57
C THR A 261 -14.79 10.92 6.64
N VAL A 262 -14.43 10.53 5.44
CA VAL A 262 -14.17 11.46 4.33
C VAL A 262 -15.51 11.85 3.69
N ARG A 263 -15.69 13.13 3.37
CA ARG A 263 -16.91 13.67 2.72
C ARG A 263 -16.82 13.53 1.21
#